data_cbb4b449d0fe0b62c9de6724bef7ffc8
#
_entry.id   cbb4b449d0fe0b62c9de6724bef7ffc8
#
_cell.length_a   1.000
_cell.length_b   1.000
_cell.length_c   1.000
_cell.angle_alpha   90.00
_cell.angle_beta   90.00
_cell.angle_gamma   90.00
#
_symmetry.space_group_name_H-M   'P 1'
#
loop_
_entity.id
_entity.type
_entity.pdbx_description
1 polymer ?
#
loop_
_entity_poly.entity_id
_entity_poly.type
_entity_poly.pdbx_seq_one_letter_code
_entity_poly.pdbx_strand_id
1 'polypeptide(L)'
;MKVWLFSDLHLEFADLRQPRTIPDADVCVVAGDLCRAPANGVHWLGKNVAHAMPCIYVAGNHEFYKGSIKEGLEDGRAAAAQFPNVHFLENDFVMIDGVRFLGATLWTDYRIEGHPDLAMVYARERMNDHKLIAEQRNPWKRFVPETAFRMHQESRLFLTSVLKADPIKTVVVTHHLPHAKSIPSRFEGDLLNAAFASDLSEVIEVGRPALWLHGHTHDTCDYRVGSTRILCNPRGYGDENIAFDPALVVGV
;
A
#
# COMPACT_ATOMS: atom_id res chain seq x y z
N MET A 1 -21.16 -1.88 1.52
CA MET A 1 -20.30 -1.01 0.68
C MET A 1 -19.51 -1.86 -0.28
N LYS A 2 -19.46 -1.48 -1.55
CA LYS A 2 -18.71 -2.13 -2.63
C LYS A 2 -17.38 -1.41 -2.82
N VAL A 3 -16.26 -2.11 -2.74
CA VAL A 3 -14.90 -1.56 -2.87
C VAL A 3 -14.28 -2.07 -4.17
N TRP A 4 -13.94 -1.17 -5.08
CA TRP A 4 -13.13 -1.48 -6.26
C TRP A 4 -11.66 -1.46 -5.88
N LEU A 5 -10.96 -2.61 -5.97
CA LEU A 5 -9.58 -2.77 -5.53
C LEU A 5 -8.64 -3.02 -6.70
N PHE A 6 -7.55 -2.27 -6.74
CA PHE A 6 -6.36 -2.59 -7.52
C PHE A 6 -5.08 -2.00 -6.91
N SER A 7 -3.92 -2.47 -7.36
CA SER A 7 -2.60 -1.94 -7.02
C SER A 7 -1.59 -2.21 -8.14
N ASP A 8 -0.39 -1.68 -7.99
CA ASP A 8 0.77 -2.02 -8.81
C ASP A 8 0.51 -1.85 -10.33
N LEU A 9 -0.17 -0.76 -10.72
CA LEU A 9 -0.43 -0.47 -12.14
C LEU A 9 0.83 -0.01 -12.87
N HIS A 10 1.81 0.55 -12.14
CA HIS A 10 3.10 0.98 -12.68
C HIS A 10 2.98 1.80 -13.97
N LEU A 11 2.17 2.86 -13.92
CA LEU A 11 1.87 3.70 -15.08
C LEU A 11 3.12 4.35 -15.70
N GLU A 12 4.23 4.40 -14.96
CA GLU A 12 5.53 4.83 -15.48
C GLU A 12 6.14 3.88 -16.50
N PHE A 13 5.64 2.64 -16.58
CA PHE A 13 6.06 1.62 -17.55
C PHE A 13 4.95 1.22 -18.53
N ALA A 14 3.72 1.70 -18.29
CA ALA A 14 2.55 1.31 -19.06
C ALA A 14 1.81 2.53 -19.59
N ASP A 15 1.43 2.52 -20.87
CA ASP A 15 0.58 3.58 -21.45
C ASP A 15 -0.90 3.36 -21.12
N LEU A 16 -1.24 3.34 -19.82
CA LEU A 16 -2.62 3.26 -19.32
C LEU A 16 -3.10 4.66 -18.95
N ARG A 17 -3.51 5.42 -19.97
CA ARG A 17 -3.98 6.80 -19.76
C ARG A 17 -5.29 6.87 -18.98
N GLN A 18 -6.13 5.83 -19.06
CA GLN A 18 -7.43 5.76 -18.38
C GLN A 18 -7.76 4.30 -18.02
N PRO A 19 -8.51 4.02 -16.94
CA PRO A 19 -9.09 2.72 -16.73
C PRO A 19 -10.06 2.41 -17.89
N ARG A 20 -10.02 1.19 -18.42
CA ARG A 20 -10.89 0.80 -19.53
C ARG A 20 -12.36 0.83 -19.15
N THR A 21 -12.67 0.56 -17.89
CA THR A 21 -14.04 0.52 -17.35
C THR A 21 -13.98 0.89 -15.88
N ILE A 22 -14.89 1.74 -15.41
CA ILE A 22 -15.11 2.00 -13.98
C ILE A 22 -16.26 1.07 -13.57
N PRO A 23 -16.05 0.11 -12.65
CA PRO A 23 -17.10 -0.79 -12.22
C PRO A 23 -18.12 -0.08 -11.32
N ASP A 24 -19.29 -0.69 -11.11
CA ASP A 24 -20.29 -0.26 -10.14
C ASP A 24 -19.77 -0.53 -8.72
N ALA A 25 -19.18 0.48 -8.11
CA ALA A 25 -18.64 0.44 -6.76
C ALA A 25 -18.88 1.75 -6.01
N ASP A 26 -18.84 1.70 -4.69
CA ASP A 26 -19.06 2.87 -3.82
C ASP A 26 -17.76 3.63 -3.56
N VAL A 27 -16.61 2.96 -3.61
CA VAL A 27 -15.29 3.53 -3.36
C VAL A 27 -14.22 2.78 -4.17
N CYS A 28 -13.25 3.51 -4.69
CA CYS A 28 -12.05 2.96 -5.32
C CYS A 28 -10.91 2.92 -4.29
N VAL A 29 -10.19 1.81 -4.18
CA VAL A 29 -9.01 1.66 -3.33
C VAL A 29 -7.80 1.29 -4.18
N VAL A 30 -6.75 2.10 -4.08
CA VAL A 30 -5.46 1.87 -4.73
C VAL A 30 -4.40 1.61 -3.66
N ALA A 31 -3.94 0.37 -3.60
CA ALA A 31 -2.99 -0.09 -2.59
C ALA A 31 -1.51 0.08 -3.02
N GLY A 32 -1.17 1.26 -3.55
CA GLY A 32 0.19 1.67 -3.90
C GLY A 32 0.64 1.26 -5.30
N ASP A 33 1.83 1.74 -5.65
CA ASP A 33 2.51 1.51 -6.93
C ASP A 33 1.64 1.84 -8.16
N LEU A 34 0.89 2.93 -8.06
CA LEU A 34 0.11 3.46 -9.18
C LEU A 34 1.03 4.07 -10.24
N CYS A 35 1.94 4.93 -9.81
CA CYS A 35 2.94 5.57 -10.68
C CYS A 35 4.00 6.31 -9.85
N ARG A 36 5.08 6.76 -10.49
CA ARG A 36 6.07 7.62 -9.81
C ARG A 36 5.48 8.95 -9.38
N ALA A 37 5.94 9.43 -8.22
CA ALA A 37 5.51 10.61 -7.48
C ALA A 37 4.04 10.54 -7.03
N PRO A 38 3.77 10.56 -5.69
CA PRO A 38 2.41 10.48 -5.15
C PRO A 38 1.46 11.51 -5.76
N ALA A 39 1.93 12.74 -6.02
CA ALA A 39 1.14 13.79 -6.66
C ALA A 39 0.63 13.39 -8.05
N ASN A 40 1.40 12.63 -8.84
CA ASN A 40 0.96 12.16 -10.15
C ASN A 40 -0.18 11.14 -10.02
N GLY A 41 -0.09 10.22 -9.03
CA GLY A 41 -1.15 9.27 -8.73
C GLY A 41 -2.44 9.98 -8.31
N VAL A 42 -2.35 10.98 -7.44
CA VAL A 42 -3.50 11.82 -7.06
C VAL A 42 -4.12 12.51 -8.28
N HIS A 43 -3.31 13.13 -9.14
CA HIS A 43 -3.82 13.78 -10.35
C HIS A 43 -4.48 12.78 -11.31
N TRP A 44 -3.89 11.58 -11.46
CA TRP A 44 -4.46 10.54 -12.30
C TRP A 44 -5.83 10.09 -11.78
N LEU A 45 -5.95 9.83 -10.47
CA LEU A 45 -7.22 9.46 -9.83
C LEU A 45 -8.25 10.58 -9.92
N GLY A 46 -7.83 11.81 -9.63
CA GLY A 46 -8.69 13.00 -9.71
C GLY A 46 -9.31 13.19 -11.09
N LYS A 47 -8.55 12.93 -12.16
CA LYS A 47 -9.02 13.09 -13.54
C LYS A 47 -9.83 11.91 -14.07
N ASN A 48 -9.50 10.68 -13.64
CA ASN A 48 -10.00 9.48 -14.29
C ASN A 48 -11.05 8.71 -13.46
N VAL A 49 -11.07 8.87 -12.12
CA VAL A 49 -11.92 8.03 -11.25
C VAL A 49 -12.78 8.87 -10.29
N ALA A 50 -12.25 9.93 -9.71
CA ALA A 50 -12.87 10.67 -8.63
C ALA A 50 -14.19 11.39 -9.00
N HIS A 51 -14.50 11.49 -10.29
CA HIS A 51 -15.80 11.99 -10.76
C HIS A 51 -16.93 10.96 -10.57
N ALA A 52 -16.60 9.67 -10.46
CA ALA A 52 -17.56 8.58 -10.31
C ALA A 52 -17.70 8.12 -8.85
N MET A 53 -16.62 8.12 -8.07
CA MET A 53 -16.64 7.66 -6.67
C MET A 53 -15.44 8.22 -5.90
N PRO A 54 -15.48 8.25 -4.54
CA PRO A 54 -14.31 8.53 -3.71
C PRO A 54 -13.17 7.54 -3.97
N CYS A 55 -11.93 8.02 -3.90
CA CYS A 55 -10.72 7.22 -4.09
C CYS A 55 -9.89 7.25 -2.81
N ILE A 56 -9.55 6.07 -2.30
CA ILE A 56 -8.55 5.87 -1.23
C ILE A 56 -7.23 5.50 -1.92
N TYR A 57 -6.17 6.23 -1.60
CA TYR A 57 -4.86 6.00 -2.18
C TYR A 57 -3.79 6.00 -1.11
N VAL A 58 -2.98 4.94 -1.05
CA VAL A 58 -1.72 4.88 -0.30
C VAL A 58 -0.56 4.84 -1.28
N ALA A 59 0.58 5.39 -0.91
CA ALA A 59 1.78 5.26 -1.71
C ALA A 59 2.39 3.85 -1.56
N GLY A 60 2.96 3.31 -2.64
CA GLY A 60 3.90 2.22 -2.58
C GLY A 60 5.35 2.74 -2.60
N ASN A 61 6.31 1.85 -2.82
CA ASN A 61 7.71 2.24 -2.91
C ASN A 61 8.03 2.94 -4.24
N HIS A 62 7.36 2.58 -5.35
CA HIS A 62 7.59 3.20 -6.66
C HIS A 62 7.19 4.67 -6.73
N GLU A 63 6.21 5.09 -5.92
CA GLU A 63 5.87 6.49 -5.77
C GLU A 63 7.08 7.35 -5.35
N PHE A 64 8.03 6.77 -4.65
CA PHE A 64 9.21 7.49 -4.16
C PHE A 64 10.48 7.30 -5.01
N TYR A 65 10.44 6.45 -6.06
CA TYR A 65 11.61 6.19 -6.92
C TYR A 65 12.08 7.44 -7.64
N LYS A 66 13.39 7.69 -7.57
CA LYS A 66 14.08 8.91 -8.05
C LYS A 66 13.58 10.18 -7.37
N GLY A 67 12.94 10.04 -6.22
CA GLY A 67 12.40 11.08 -5.38
C GLY A 67 12.83 10.92 -3.93
N SER A 68 11.97 11.39 -3.04
CA SER A 68 12.15 11.27 -1.59
C SER A 68 10.82 11.03 -0.92
N ILE A 69 10.86 10.41 0.26
CA ILE A 69 9.64 10.09 1.01
C ILE A 69 9.01 11.38 1.54
N LYS A 70 9.78 12.20 2.25
CA LYS A 70 9.26 13.40 2.92
C LYS A 70 8.57 14.34 1.93
N GLU A 71 9.31 14.80 0.93
CA GLU A 71 8.77 15.76 -0.05
C GLU A 71 7.71 15.10 -0.95
N GLY A 72 7.84 13.80 -1.25
CA GLY A 72 6.81 13.06 -2.00
C GLY A 72 5.47 13.01 -1.26
N LEU A 73 5.47 12.79 0.05
CA LEU A 73 4.27 12.82 0.88
C LEU A 73 3.68 14.23 0.97
N GLU A 74 4.53 15.26 1.13
CA GLU A 74 4.10 16.67 1.12
C GLU A 74 3.43 17.05 -0.20
N ASP A 75 4.06 16.71 -1.34
CA ASP A 75 3.53 16.97 -2.68
C ASP A 75 2.22 16.19 -2.93
N GLY A 76 2.14 14.92 -2.48
CA GLY A 76 0.93 14.10 -2.58
C GLY A 76 -0.25 14.71 -1.82
N ARG A 77 -0.03 15.17 -0.60
CA ARG A 77 -1.06 15.86 0.21
C ARG A 77 -1.49 17.18 -0.42
N ALA A 78 -0.55 17.97 -0.93
CA ALA A 78 -0.85 19.23 -1.61
C ALA A 78 -1.67 19.01 -2.90
N ALA A 79 -1.38 17.94 -3.64
CA ALA A 79 -2.18 17.55 -4.80
C ALA A 79 -3.58 17.09 -4.39
N ALA A 80 -3.71 16.25 -3.33
CA ALA A 80 -5.00 15.75 -2.85
C ALA A 80 -5.94 16.88 -2.41
N ALA A 81 -5.42 17.97 -1.86
CA ALA A 81 -6.21 19.14 -1.52
C ALA A 81 -6.94 19.78 -2.73
N GLN A 82 -6.53 19.48 -3.97
CA GLN A 82 -7.18 19.96 -5.20
C GLN A 82 -8.32 19.02 -5.68
N PHE A 83 -8.42 17.81 -5.12
CA PHE A 83 -9.40 16.79 -5.51
C PHE A 83 -10.13 16.27 -4.27
N PRO A 84 -11.27 16.87 -3.86
CA PRO A 84 -11.98 16.51 -2.62
C PRO A 84 -12.35 15.01 -2.50
N ASN A 85 -12.50 14.32 -3.61
CA ASN A 85 -12.82 12.90 -3.67
C ASN A 85 -11.58 11.99 -3.75
N VAL A 86 -10.35 12.52 -3.61
CA VAL A 86 -9.13 11.71 -3.55
C VAL A 86 -8.50 11.84 -2.17
N HIS A 87 -8.54 10.77 -1.39
CA HIS A 87 -8.01 10.68 -0.05
C HIS A 87 -6.65 9.97 -0.10
N PHE A 88 -5.57 10.75 -0.09
CA PHE A 88 -4.20 10.24 -0.03
C PHE A 88 -3.81 10.04 1.43
N LEU A 89 -3.63 8.78 1.84
CA LEU A 89 -3.44 8.40 3.23
C LEU A 89 -2.02 7.89 3.49
N GLU A 90 -1.37 8.44 4.50
CA GLU A 90 -0.12 7.93 5.08
C GLU A 90 -0.15 8.14 6.58
N ASN A 91 -0.32 7.04 7.33
CA ASN A 91 -0.61 7.03 8.76
C ASN A 91 -1.80 7.96 9.09
N ASP A 92 -2.86 7.82 8.29
CA ASP A 92 -4.06 8.65 8.36
C ASP A 92 -5.30 7.82 8.04
N PHE A 93 -6.48 8.39 8.26
CA PHE A 93 -7.74 7.72 7.95
C PHE A 93 -8.81 8.69 7.44
N VAL A 94 -9.82 8.13 6.78
CA VAL A 94 -11.02 8.84 6.36
C VAL A 94 -12.26 8.00 6.64
N MET A 95 -13.37 8.66 6.91
CA MET A 95 -14.69 8.03 7.04
C MET A 95 -15.49 8.23 5.75
N ILE A 96 -15.98 7.13 5.16
CA ILE A 96 -16.86 7.15 4.00
C ILE A 96 -18.06 6.24 4.32
N ASP A 97 -19.27 6.81 4.34
CA ASP A 97 -20.54 6.09 4.57
C ASP A 97 -20.51 5.15 5.78
N GLY A 98 -19.91 5.61 6.89
CA GLY A 98 -19.82 4.86 8.15
C GLY A 98 -18.74 3.78 8.18
N VAL A 99 -17.93 3.63 7.13
CA VAL A 99 -16.75 2.76 7.09
C VAL A 99 -15.49 3.60 7.22
N ARG A 100 -14.58 3.19 8.11
CA ARG A 100 -13.28 3.82 8.30
C ARG A 100 -12.24 3.17 7.39
N PHE A 101 -11.54 3.96 6.61
CA PHE A 101 -10.40 3.53 5.79
C PHE A 101 -9.12 4.04 6.43
N LEU A 102 -8.25 3.13 6.90
CA LEU A 102 -6.91 3.46 7.41
C LEU A 102 -5.90 3.23 6.28
N GLY A 103 -4.94 4.13 6.09
CA GLY A 103 -3.94 4.01 5.05
C GLY A 103 -2.52 4.23 5.52
N ALA A 104 -1.57 3.41 5.02
CA ALA A 104 -0.13 3.56 5.20
C ALA A 104 0.64 2.84 4.10
N THR A 105 1.81 3.35 3.71
CA THR A 105 2.78 2.59 2.90
C THR A 105 3.20 1.32 3.65
N LEU A 106 3.28 1.39 4.95
CA LEU A 106 3.64 0.37 5.94
C LEU A 106 5.15 0.11 6.03
N TRP A 107 5.87 -0.02 4.90
CA TRP A 107 7.24 -0.52 4.88
C TRP A 107 7.36 -1.85 5.65
N THR A 108 8.57 -2.26 6.09
CA THR A 108 8.77 -3.55 6.74
C THR A 108 9.66 -3.45 7.97
N ASP A 109 9.56 -4.45 8.86
CA ASP A 109 10.42 -4.59 10.04
C ASP A 109 11.56 -5.60 9.85
N TYR A 110 11.67 -6.19 8.66
CA TYR A 110 12.70 -7.17 8.29
C TYR A 110 12.72 -8.44 9.16
N ARG A 111 11.63 -8.76 9.89
CA ARG A 111 11.64 -9.83 10.90
C ARG A 111 11.01 -11.14 10.44
N ILE A 112 10.26 -11.15 9.35
CA ILE A 112 9.40 -12.27 8.97
C ILE A 112 10.18 -13.58 8.74
N GLU A 113 11.45 -13.51 8.32
CA GLU A 113 12.33 -14.68 8.13
C GLU A 113 13.23 -14.95 9.36
N GLY A 114 13.02 -14.26 10.49
CA GLY A 114 13.71 -14.51 11.75
C GLY A 114 15.14 -13.95 11.88
N HIS A 115 15.69 -13.32 10.84
CA HIS A 115 17.07 -12.80 10.81
C HIS A 115 17.16 -11.33 10.38
N PRO A 116 16.61 -10.38 11.16
CA PRO A 116 16.42 -9.00 10.72
C PRO A 116 17.70 -8.27 10.33
N ASP A 117 18.80 -8.45 11.07
CA ASP A 117 20.06 -7.78 10.75
C ASP A 117 20.63 -8.24 9.40
N LEU A 118 20.57 -9.56 9.15
CA LEU A 118 21.01 -10.14 7.87
C LEU A 118 20.08 -9.71 6.73
N ALA A 119 18.76 -9.70 6.96
CA ALA A 119 17.77 -9.25 5.99
C ALA A 119 17.97 -7.78 5.61
N MET A 120 18.26 -6.90 6.57
CA MET A 120 18.58 -5.48 6.30
C MET A 120 19.84 -5.32 5.45
N VAL A 121 20.90 -6.08 5.73
CA VAL A 121 22.12 -6.05 4.91
C VAL A 121 21.81 -6.52 3.48
N TYR A 122 21.08 -7.63 3.35
CA TYR A 122 20.69 -8.20 2.07
C TYR A 122 19.78 -7.27 1.26
N ALA A 123 18.78 -6.67 1.89
CA ALA A 123 17.89 -5.70 1.28
C ALA A 123 18.63 -4.44 0.81
N ARG A 124 19.57 -3.92 1.60
CA ARG A 124 20.38 -2.74 1.23
C ARG A 124 21.11 -2.93 -0.09
N GLU A 125 21.58 -4.14 -0.36
CA GLU A 125 22.32 -4.48 -1.59
C GLU A 125 21.39 -4.80 -2.77
N ARG A 126 20.27 -5.47 -2.50
CA ARG A 126 19.41 -6.06 -3.53
C ARG A 126 18.22 -5.18 -3.91
N MET A 127 17.58 -4.52 -2.93
CA MET A 127 16.39 -3.69 -3.20
C MET A 127 16.76 -2.38 -3.89
N ASN A 128 15.99 -2.05 -4.92
CA ASN A 128 16.07 -0.77 -5.60
C ASN A 128 15.64 0.40 -4.71
N ASP A 129 14.80 0.16 -3.72
CA ASP A 129 14.35 1.15 -2.74
C ASP A 129 15.52 1.88 -2.10
N HIS A 130 16.53 1.13 -1.65
CA HIS A 130 17.71 1.70 -0.98
C HIS A 130 18.74 2.31 -1.94
N LYS A 131 18.51 2.22 -3.26
CA LYS A 131 19.32 2.84 -4.31
C LYS A 131 18.66 4.06 -4.92
N LEU A 132 17.32 4.04 -5.04
CA LEU A 132 16.56 4.99 -5.83
C LEU A 132 15.73 5.97 -4.99
N ILE A 133 15.58 5.73 -3.68
CA ILE A 133 14.78 6.57 -2.79
C ILE A 133 15.70 7.35 -1.86
N ALA A 134 15.40 8.63 -1.63
CA ALA A 134 15.91 9.40 -0.52
C ALA A 134 14.87 9.49 0.62
N GLU A 135 15.30 9.49 1.88
CA GLU A 135 14.40 9.78 3.01
C GLU A 135 13.88 11.21 2.90
N GLN A 136 14.80 12.16 2.61
CA GLN A 136 14.49 13.57 2.34
C GLN A 136 15.57 14.19 1.44
N ARG A 137 15.23 15.29 0.74
CA ARG A 137 16.16 15.99 -0.16
C ARG A 137 16.93 17.10 0.51
N ASN A 138 16.34 17.77 1.47
CA ASN A 138 16.97 18.96 2.10
C ASN A 138 16.79 18.97 3.62
N PRO A 139 17.89 18.76 4.43
CA PRO A 139 19.19 18.23 3.96
C PRO A 139 19.03 16.82 3.40
N TRP A 140 19.86 16.46 2.44
CA TRP A 140 19.74 15.14 1.82
C TRP A 140 20.05 14.01 2.80
N LYS A 141 19.14 13.02 2.84
CA LYS A 141 19.30 11.78 3.61
C LYS A 141 18.93 10.59 2.75
N ARG A 142 19.77 9.58 2.75
CA ARG A 142 19.52 8.32 2.06
C ARG A 142 18.43 7.53 2.77
N PHE A 143 17.54 6.91 2.00
CA PHE A 143 16.63 5.90 2.51
C PHE A 143 17.38 4.57 2.69
N VAL A 144 17.42 4.08 3.91
CA VAL A 144 18.13 2.86 4.32
C VAL A 144 17.18 1.90 5.07
N PRO A 145 17.51 0.60 5.21
CA PRO A 145 16.63 -0.35 5.88
C PRO A 145 16.22 0.07 7.30
N GLU A 146 17.10 0.73 8.03
CA GLU A 146 16.79 1.25 9.37
C GLU A 146 15.73 2.37 9.34
N THR A 147 15.69 3.15 8.24
CA THR A 147 14.62 4.14 8.02
C THR A 147 13.29 3.44 7.73
N ALA A 148 13.30 2.42 6.85
CA ALA A 148 12.11 1.61 6.57
C ALA A 148 11.56 0.94 7.85
N PHE A 149 12.44 0.34 8.65
CA PHE A 149 12.08 -0.23 9.94
C PHE A 149 11.41 0.78 10.88
N ARG A 150 11.99 1.98 11.03
CA ARG A 150 11.42 3.03 11.88
C ARG A 150 10.04 3.45 11.38
N MET A 151 9.88 3.67 10.08
CA MET A 151 8.59 4.04 9.47
C MET A 151 7.55 2.93 9.64
N HIS A 152 7.96 1.66 9.52
CA HIS A 152 7.09 0.53 9.84
C HIS A 152 6.59 0.58 11.29
N GLN A 153 7.47 0.85 12.27
CA GLN A 153 7.06 0.93 13.67
C GLN A 153 6.06 2.08 13.89
N GLU A 154 6.25 3.23 13.24
CA GLU A 154 5.32 4.36 13.28
C GLU A 154 3.96 3.96 12.72
N SER A 155 3.91 3.29 11.56
CA SER A 155 2.67 2.82 10.93
C SER A 155 1.98 1.74 11.75
N ARG A 156 2.74 0.76 12.29
CA ARG A 156 2.21 -0.27 13.18
C ARG A 156 1.57 0.33 14.43
N LEU A 157 2.23 1.31 15.03
CA LEU A 157 1.70 2.01 16.22
C LEU A 157 0.41 2.77 15.89
N PHE A 158 0.38 3.51 14.77
CA PHE A 158 -0.80 4.21 14.29
C PHE A 158 -1.97 3.25 14.07
N LEU A 159 -1.78 2.20 13.27
CA LEU A 159 -2.82 1.21 12.98
C LEU A 159 -3.35 0.57 14.25
N THR A 160 -2.45 0.15 15.16
CA THR A 160 -2.82 -0.47 16.42
C THR A 160 -3.66 0.47 17.29
N SER A 161 -3.24 1.74 17.40
CA SER A 161 -3.93 2.73 18.25
C SER A 161 -5.33 3.02 17.76
N VAL A 162 -5.50 3.23 16.44
CA VAL A 162 -6.79 3.56 15.85
C VAL A 162 -7.74 2.35 15.85
N LEU A 163 -7.22 1.14 15.57
CA LEU A 163 -8.03 -0.07 15.59
C LEU A 163 -8.52 -0.45 16.98
N LYS A 164 -7.74 -0.14 18.04
CA LYS A 164 -8.13 -0.38 19.44
C LYS A 164 -9.12 0.65 20.00
N ALA A 165 -9.14 1.86 19.46
CA ALA A 165 -9.90 2.97 20.04
C ALA A 165 -11.41 2.77 19.97
N ASP A 166 -11.94 2.37 18.80
CA ASP A 166 -13.38 2.25 18.57
C ASP A 166 -13.71 1.06 17.66
N PRO A 167 -14.79 0.31 17.96
CA PRO A 167 -15.24 -0.84 17.15
C PRO A 167 -16.00 -0.40 15.90
N ILE A 168 -15.42 0.51 15.12
CA ILE A 168 -15.98 0.98 13.85
C ILE A 168 -15.60 -0.01 12.75
N LYS A 169 -16.54 -0.30 11.84
CA LYS A 169 -16.25 -1.10 10.65
C LYS A 169 -15.10 -0.48 9.87
N THR A 170 -14.01 -1.22 9.75
CA THR A 170 -12.75 -0.66 9.24
C THR A 170 -12.19 -1.50 8.09
N VAL A 171 -11.67 -0.81 7.07
CA VAL A 171 -10.83 -1.34 6.01
C VAL A 171 -9.43 -0.77 6.22
N VAL A 172 -8.42 -1.63 6.28
CA VAL A 172 -7.01 -1.21 6.30
C VAL A 172 -6.45 -1.35 4.89
N VAL A 173 -5.73 -0.35 4.45
CA VAL A 173 -5.07 -0.31 3.14
C VAL A 173 -3.58 -0.07 3.37
N THR A 174 -2.76 -1.03 2.97
CA THR A 174 -1.29 -0.88 3.00
C THR A 174 -0.71 -1.20 1.64
N HIS A 175 0.54 -0.80 1.39
CA HIS A 175 1.23 -1.29 0.21
C HIS A 175 1.99 -2.58 0.51
N HIS A 176 2.88 -2.56 1.52
CA HIS A 176 3.61 -3.77 1.91
C HIS A 176 2.68 -4.80 2.59
N LEU A 177 3.10 -6.06 2.52
CA LEU A 177 2.35 -7.22 2.96
C LEU A 177 2.21 -7.28 4.49
N PRO A 178 1.00 -7.49 5.02
CA PRO A 178 0.77 -7.53 6.47
C PRO A 178 0.99 -8.90 7.11
N HIS A 179 1.26 -9.96 6.32
CA HIS A 179 1.29 -11.32 6.85
C HIS A 179 2.03 -12.27 5.90
N ALA A 180 2.69 -13.30 6.44
CA ALA A 180 3.45 -14.31 5.68
C ALA A 180 2.64 -15.03 4.59
N LYS A 181 1.33 -15.24 4.80
CA LYS A 181 0.46 -15.87 3.79
C LYS A 181 0.29 -15.04 2.49
N SER A 182 0.69 -13.79 2.49
CA SER A 182 0.73 -12.97 1.28
C SER A 182 1.98 -13.22 0.43
N ILE A 183 2.98 -13.90 0.98
CA ILE A 183 4.21 -14.25 0.25
C ILE A 183 3.88 -15.43 -0.68
N PRO A 184 4.12 -15.29 -1.99
CA PRO A 184 3.92 -16.39 -2.93
C PRO A 184 4.83 -17.59 -2.61
N SER A 185 4.30 -18.80 -2.71
CA SER A 185 5.03 -20.03 -2.32
C SER A 185 6.36 -20.23 -3.04
N ARG A 186 6.52 -19.68 -4.26
CA ARG A 186 7.80 -19.72 -4.99
C ARG A 186 8.93 -18.94 -4.31
N PHE A 187 8.63 -18.07 -3.36
CA PHE A 187 9.60 -17.30 -2.58
C PHE A 187 9.77 -17.80 -1.15
N GLU A 188 9.17 -18.94 -0.80
CA GLU A 188 9.27 -19.51 0.55
C GLU A 188 10.74 -19.66 0.96
N GLY A 189 11.12 -19.09 2.13
CA GLY A 189 12.47 -19.12 2.65
C GLY A 189 13.46 -18.14 2.01
N ASP A 190 13.03 -17.29 1.09
CA ASP A 190 13.90 -16.21 0.57
C ASP A 190 14.02 -15.09 1.61
N LEU A 191 15.26 -14.80 2.00
CA LEU A 191 15.56 -13.75 2.97
C LEU A 191 15.03 -12.35 2.53
N LEU A 192 14.87 -12.15 1.22
CA LEU A 192 14.36 -10.89 0.68
C LEU A 192 12.88 -10.67 1.01
N ASN A 193 12.12 -11.74 1.33
CA ASN A 193 10.73 -11.60 1.79
C ASN A 193 10.59 -10.62 2.95
N ALA A 194 11.63 -10.51 3.78
CA ALA A 194 11.66 -9.59 4.92
C ALA A 194 11.65 -8.09 4.52
N ALA A 195 11.96 -7.77 3.24
CA ALA A 195 11.80 -6.44 2.68
C ALA A 195 10.41 -6.20 2.05
N PHE A 196 9.57 -7.26 1.96
CA PHE A 196 8.23 -7.20 1.36
C PHE A 196 7.12 -7.31 2.40
N ALA A 197 7.34 -8.12 3.45
CA ALA A 197 6.31 -8.49 4.41
C ALA A 197 6.74 -8.30 5.86
N SER A 198 5.75 -8.03 6.70
CA SER A 198 5.89 -8.05 8.17
C SER A 198 4.75 -8.86 8.79
N ASP A 199 4.94 -9.37 10.00
CA ASP A 199 3.88 -10.07 10.73
C ASP A 199 3.07 -9.08 11.58
N LEU A 200 1.86 -8.76 11.11
CA LEU A 200 0.88 -7.94 11.81
C LEU A 200 -0.28 -8.78 12.38
N SER A 201 -0.10 -10.09 12.56
CA SER A 201 -1.13 -10.97 13.11
C SER A 201 -1.75 -10.42 14.40
N GLU A 202 -0.93 -9.91 15.32
CA GLU A 202 -1.40 -9.30 16.57
C GLU A 202 -2.29 -8.08 16.32
N VAL A 203 -1.89 -7.20 15.39
CA VAL A 203 -2.67 -5.99 15.03
C VAL A 203 -4.02 -6.41 14.41
N ILE A 204 -4.00 -7.41 13.53
CA ILE A 204 -5.19 -7.96 12.87
C ILE A 204 -6.14 -8.59 13.90
N GLU A 205 -5.63 -9.43 14.81
CA GLU A 205 -6.43 -10.14 15.81
C GLU A 205 -7.08 -9.20 16.82
N VAL A 206 -6.35 -8.17 17.24
CA VAL A 206 -6.86 -7.18 18.18
C VAL A 206 -7.84 -6.22 17.51
N GLY A 207 -7.47 -5.71 16.33
CA GLY A 207 -8.25 -4.71 15.62
C GLY A 207 -9.43 -5.24 14.84
N ARG A 208 -9.36 -6.48 14.37
CA ARG A 208 -10.38 -7.18 13.57
C ARG A 208 -10.98 -6.33 12.44
N PRO A 209 -10.16 -5.67 11.61
CA PRO A 209 -10.71 -4.95 10.47
C PRO A 209 -11.51 -5.91 9.56
N ALA A 210 -12.55 -5.41 8.90
CA ALA A 210 -13.35 -6.23 8.00
C ALA A 210 -12.53 -6.72 6.80
N LEU A 211 -11.73 -5.81 6.24
CA LEU A 211 -10.79 -6.08 5.15
C LEU A 211 -9.40 -5.51 5.48
N TRP A 212 -8.37 -6.20 4.96
CA TRP A 212 -7.02 -5.66 4.82
C TRP A 212 -6.61 -5.79 3.36
N LEU A 213 -6.41 -4.67 2.69
CA LEU A 213 -6.10 -4.58 1.26
C LEU A 213 -4.63 -4.17 1.11
N HIS A 214 -3.88 -4.86 0.24
CA HIS A 214 -2.47 -4.54 0.02
C HIS A 214 -2.04 -4.74 -1.44
N GLY A 215 -0.80 -4.39 -1.76
CA GLY A 215 -0.14 -4.55 -3.06
C GLY A 215 1.21 -5.24 -2.96
N HIS A 216 2.17 -4.76 -3.74
CA HIS A 216 3.61 -5.01 -3.70
C HIS A 216 4.07 -6.39 -4.16
N THR A 217 3.30 -7.46 -4.00
CA THR A 217 3.75 -8.83 -4.30
C THR A 217 3.64 -9.22 -5.78
N HIS A 218 2.91 -8.46 -6.59
CA HIS A 218 2.56 -8.78 -7.98
C HIS A 218 1.88 -10.16 -8.16
N ASP A 219 1.35 -10.72 -7.07
CA ASP A 219 0.52 -11.93 -7.06
C ASP A 219 -0.81 -11.65 -6.38
N THR A 220 -1.89 -12.11 -6.99
CA THR A 220 -3.22 -12.02 -6.39
C THR A 220 -3.34 -12.96 -5.21
N CYS A 221 -3.85 -12.46 -4.09
CA CYS A 221 -4.16 -13.30 -2.94
C CYS A 221 -5.50 -12.93 -2.31
N ASP A 222 -6.16 -13.93 -1.72
CA ASP A 222 -7.42 -13.79 -0.98
C ASP A 222 -7.47 -14.88 0.11
N TYR A 223 -7.31 -14.47 1.35
CA TYR A 223 -7.28 -15.37 2.49
C TYR A 223 -7.78 -14.70 3.77
N ARG A 224 -7.86 -15.44 4.87
CA ARG A 224 -8.26 -14.91 6.18
C ARG A 224 -7.20 -15.11 7.25
N VAL A 225 -7.12 -14.10 8.14
CA VAL A 225 -6.47 -14.18 9.45
C VAL A 225 -7.53 -13.82 10.48
N GLY A 226 -7.93 -14.77 11.31
CA GLY A 226 -9.09 -14.63 12.16
C GLY A 226 -10.36 -14.26 11.37
N SER A 227 -11.04 -13.20 11.74
CA SER A 227 -12.22 -12.68 11.03
C SER A 227 -11.89 -11.77 9.85
N THR A 228 -10.66 -11.24 9.77
CA THR A 228 -10.24 -10.32 8.74
C THR A 228 -9.95 -11.03 7.41
N ARG A 229 -10.55 -10.56 6.32
CA ARG A 229 -10.20 -10.99 4.96
C ARG A 229 -9.07 -10.12 4.42
N ILE A 230 -8.02 -10.75 3.92
CA ILE A 230 -6.84 -10.09 3.34
C ILE A 230 -6.86 -10.32 1.83
N LEU A 231 -6.73 -9.25 1.06
CA LEU A 231 -6.79 -9.27 -0.40
C LEU A 231 -5.67 -8.45 -1.03
N CYS A 232 -5.18 -8.96 -2.15
CA CYS A 232 -4.26 -8.26 -3.04
C CYS A 232 -4.70 -8.49 -4.49
N ASN A 233 -4.79 -7.41 -5.28
CA ASN A 233 -5.14 -7.45 -6.70
C ASN A 233 -4.19 -6.56 -7.50
N PRO A 234 -2.91 -6.94 -7.59
CA PRO A 234 -1.89 -6.17 -8.27
C PRO A 234 -1.89 -6.49 -9.77
N ARG A 235 -1.57 -5.50 -10.60
CA ARG A 235 -1.31 -5.76 -12.02
C ARG A 235 0.10 -6.31 -12.26
N GLY A 236 1.09 -5.73 -11.61
CA GLY A 236 2.50 -6.00 -11.86
C GLY A 236 2.99 -5.38 -13.18
N TYR A 237 4.19 -5.77 -13.60
CA TYR A 237 4.79 -5.26 -14.83
C TYR A 237 4.22 -5.96 -16.06
N GLY A 238 3.50 -5.22 -16.89
CA GLY A 238 2.88 -5.78 -18.11
C GLY A 238 1.87 -6.89 -17.80
N ASP A 239 2.17 -8.11 -18.26
CA ASP A 239 1.33 -9.30 -18.08
C ASP A 239 1.86 -10.25 -16.98
N GLU A 240 2.61 -9.72 -16.02
CA GLU A 240 3.25 -10.51 -14.95
C GLU A 240 2.21 -11.25 -14.09
N ASN A 241 1.14 -10.59 -13.73
CA ASN A 241 0.04 -11.20 -12.98
C ASN A 241 -1.17 -11.49 -13.88
N ILE A 242 -1.29 -12.71 -14.35
CA ILE A 242 -2.41 -13.15 -15.19
C ILE A 242 -3.75 -13.24 -14.43
N ALA A 243 -3.72 -13.22 -13.09
CA ALA A 243 -4.90 -13.24 -12.23
C ALA A 243 -5.43 -11.84 -11.88
N PHE A 244 -4.80 -10.78 -12.39
CA PHE A 244 -5.25 -9.42 -12.17
C PHE A 244 -6.64 -9.19 -12.78
N ASP A 245 -7.59 -8.77 -11.96
CA ASP A 245 -8.93 -8.36 -12.41
C ASP A 245 -9.07 -6.83 -12.33
N PRO A 246 -9.06 -6.10 -13.47
CA PRO A 246 -9.18 -4.64 -13.47
C PRO A 246 -10.53 -4.12 -12.95
N ALA A 247 -11.51 -4.99 -12.77
CA ALA A 247 -12.85 -4.66 -12.30
C ALA A 247 -13.19 -5.34 -10.96
N LEU A 248 -12.19 -5.85 -10.20
CA LEU A 248 -12.44 -6.54 -8.94
C LEU A 248 -13.19 -5.63 -7.95
N VAL A 249 -14.41 -6.02 -7.61
CA VAL A 249 -15.24 -5.37 -6.60
C VAL A 249 -15.50 -6.33 -5.45
N VAL A 250 -15.21 -5.91 -4.23
CA VAL A 250 -15.41 -6.71 -3.02
C VAL A 250 -16.36 -6.00 -2.04
N GLY A 251 -17.12 -6.79 -1.29
CA GLY A 251 -18.03 -6.27 -0.26
C GLY A 251 -17.33 -6.06 1.09
N VAL A 252 -17.67 -4.97 1.78
CA VAL A 252 -17.28 -4.66 3.17
C VAL A 252 -18.48 -4.86 4.10
#